data_93111696870cc51212206a45a693b337
#
_entry.id   93111696870cc51212206a45a693b337
#
_cell.length_a   1.000
_cell.length_b   1.000
_cell.length_c   1.000
_cell.angle_alpha   90.00
_cell.angle_beta   90.00
_cell.angle_gamma   90.00
#
_symmetry.space_group_name_H-M   'P 1'
#
loop_
_entity.id
_entity.type
_entity.pdbx_description
1 polymer ?
#
loop_
_entity_poly.entity_id
_entity_poly.type
_entity_poly.pdbx_seq_one_letter_code
_entity_poly.pdbx_strand_id
1 'polypeptide(L)'
;MQVTTYLRISVAVALATIALKTGAWWISGSVSLLSDAMESLVNLAGAMFALAMVTVAARPPDDDHPYGHHKAEYFSSGFEGVLIFAAAAGIIWTAVLRLMDPKPLESVNLGLVLSVVSSVMNGLLAWSMLRKARSARSAALEADARHLFTDVWTSAGVVLGLLAVQATGWLLLDPLIAIAVALNIMREGGRLIAGSANGLMDQALEPDARTQIDQVLADFGHQTIRFDHIVTRRAGQRRFVDLHMHMPAGWTLGRAAAVRTSVEQALMSAVPGLRATIQLLPLDVEAHFADGQDLR
;
A
#
# COMPACT_ATOMS: atom_id res chain seq x y z
N MET A 1 16.51 1.93 -22.38
CA MET A 1 15.03 1.84 -22.35
C MET A 1 14.50 2.84 -21.34
N GLN A 2 13.38 3.51 -21.64
CA GLN A 2 12.72 4.44 -20.73
C GLN A 2 11.95 3.67 -19.64
N VAL A 3 11.68 4.29 -18.50
CA VAL A 3 10.90 3.68 -17.40
C VAL A 3 9.54 3.18 -17.89
N THR A 4 8.86 3.97 -18.72
CA THR A 4 7.57 3.64 -19.33
C THR A 4 7.60 2.35 -20.17
N THR A 5 8.74 2.03 -20.81
CA THR A 5 8.89 0.78 -21.57
C THR A 5 8.94 -0.43 -20.65
N TYR A 6 9.62 -0.31 -19.49
CA TYR A 6 9.62 -1.38 -18.49
C TYR A 6 8.25 -1.66 -17.92
N LEU A 7 7.46 -0.61 -17.62
CA LEU A 7 6.09 -0.77 -17.12
C LEU A 7 5.17 -1.44 -18.17
N ARG A 8 5.32 -1.12 -19.45
CA ARG A 8 4.57 -1.81 -20.51
C ARG A 8 4.96 -3.28 -20.65
N ILE A 9 6.25 -3.59 -20.51
CA ILE A 9 6.74 -4.98 -20.51
C ILE A 9 6.20 -5.71 -19.28
N SER A 10 6.16 -5.07 -18.10
CA SER A 10 5.59 -5.63 -16.87
C SER A 10 4.13 -6.05 -17.08
N VAL A 11 3.30 -5.21 -17.67
CA VAL A 11 1.90 -5.57 -17.99
C VAL A 11 1.82 -6.77 -18.94
N ALA A 12 2.64 -6.80 -20.00
CA ALA A 12 2.63 -7.92 -20.95
C ALA A 12 3.07 -9.23 -20.28
N VAL A 13 4.11 -9.18 -19.44
CA VAL A 13 4.60 -10.34 -18.68
C VAL A 13 3.55 -10.77 -17.65
N ALA A 14 2.88 -9.84 -16.95
CA ALA A 14 1.80 -10.15 -16.02
C ALA A 14 0.67 -10.92 -16.70
N LEU A 15 0.22 -10.50 -17.87
CA LEU A 15 -0.78 -11.23 -18.65
C LEU A 15 -0.31 -12.63 -19.06
N ALA A 16 0.95 -12.75 -19.51
CA ALA A 16 1.52 -14.02 -19.89
C ALA A 16 1.66 -14.97 -18.67
N THR A 17 2.13 -14.47 -17.53
CA THR A 17 2.29 -15.28 -16.32
C THR A 17 0.94 -15.71 -15.73
N ILE A 18 -0.10 -14.87 -15.78
CA ILE A 18 -1.46 -15.26 -15.42
C ILE A 18 -1.96 -16.40 -16.29
N ALA A 19 -1.77 -16.30 -17.60
CA ALA A 19 -2.17 -17.36 -18.54
C ALA A 19 -1.43 -18.69 -18.24
N LEU A 20 -0.11 -18.63 -17.98
CA LEU A 20 0.70 -19.79 -17.62
C LEU A 20 0.28 -20.42 -16.28
N LYS A 21 0.07 -19.60 -15.24
CA LYS A 21 -0.35 -20.06 -13.91
C LYS A 21 -1.76 -20.65 -13.93
N THR A 22 -2.70 -20.02 -14.65
CA THR A 22 -4.05 -20.54 -14.85
C THR A 22 -4.02 -21.86 -15.62
N GLY A 23 -3.20 -21.96 -16.66
CA GLY A 23 -2.97 -23.20 -17.39
C GLY A 23 -2.36 -24.30 -16.52
N ALA A 24 -1.39 -23.96 -15.67
CA ALA A 24 -0.77 -24.88 -14.71
C ALA A 24 -1.81 -25.48 -13.74
N TRP A 25 -2.66 -24.64 -13.16
CA TRP A 25 -3.79 -25.09 -12.33
C TRP A 25 -4.76 -25.97 -13.13
N TRP A 26 -5.20 -25.51 -14.29
CA TRP A 26 -6.21 -26.22 -15.09
C TRP A 26 -5.79 -27.65 -15.47
N ILE A 27 -4.51 -27.82 -15.82
CA ILE A 27 -3.96 -29.11 -16.25
C ILE A 27 -3.66 -30.04 -15.04
N SER A 28 -3.21 -29.48 -13.91
CA SER A 28 -2.81 -30.25 -12.75
C SER A 28 -3.94 -30.53 -11.75
N GLY A 29 -4.98 -29.68 -11.74
CA GLY A 29 -6.02 -29.69 -10.70
C GLY A 29 -5.50 -29.37 -9.30
N SER A 30 -4.27 -28.83 -9.15
CA SER A 30 -3.67 -28.46 -7.87
C SER A 30 -4.29 -27.20 -7.28
N VAL A 31 -4.71 -27.28 -6.01
CA VAL A 31 -5.27 -26.12 -5.29
C VAL A 31 -4.19 -25.10 -4.94
N SER A 32 -2.96 -25.53 -4.71
CA SER A 32 -1.83 -24.63 -4.50
C SER A 32 -1.52 -23.80 -5.75
N LEU A 33 -1.58 -24.41 -6.96
CA LEU A 33 -1.41 -23.67 -8.22
C LEU A 33 -2.59 -22.75 -8.53
N LEU A 34 -3.83 -23.12 -8.08
CA LEU A 34 -4.97 -22.21 -8.12
C LEU A 34 -4.71 -20.97 -7.27
N SER A 35 -4.16 -21.14 -6.05
CA SER A 35 -3.82 -20.03 -5.16
C SER A 35 -2.85 -19.05 -5.84
N ASP A 36 -1.79 -19.57 -6.44
CA ASP A 36 -0.77 -18.79 -7.17
C ASP A 36 -1.37 -18.04 -8.40
N ALA A 37 -2.29 -18.67 -9.13
CA ALA A 37 -3.00 -18.04 -10.25
C ALA A 37 -3.96 -16.93 -9.78
N MET A 38 -4.72 -17.18 -8.71
CA MET A 38 -5.67 -16.22 -8.15
C MET A 38 -4.98 -14.99 -7.57
N GLU A 39 -3.85 -15.16 -6.88
CA GLU A 39 -3.01 -14.06 -6.40
C GLU A 39 -2.59 -13.14 -7.56
N SER A 40 -2.07 -13.71 -8.64
CA SER A 40 -1.64 -12.94 -9.81
C SER A 40 -2.81 -12.21 -10.51
N LEU A 41 -4.00 -12.83 -10.56
CA LEU A 41 -5.20 -12.21 -11.12
C LEU A 41 -5.68 -11.03 -10.27
N VAL A 42 -5.71 -11.19 -8.97
CA VAL A 42 -6.10 -10.13 -8.01
C VAL A 42 -5.13 -8.97 -8.08
N ASN A 43 -3.82 -9.23 -8.15
CA ASN A 43 -2.79 -8.20 -8.28
C ASN A 43 -2.98 -7.38 -9.56
N LEU A 44 -3.30 -8.01 -10.69
CA LEU A 44 -3.58 -7.28 -11.94
C LEU A 44 -4.85 -6.42 -11.81
N ALA A 45 -5.93 -6.97 -11.26
CA ALA A 45 -7.19 -6.23 -11.06
C ALA A 45 -6.99 -5.05 -10.09
N GLY A 46 -6.25 -5.26 -8.99
CA GLY A 46 -5.86 -4.23 -8.04
C GLY A 46 -5.06 -3.10 -8.70
N ALA A 47 -4.03 -3.46 -9.47
CA ALA A 47 -3.21 -2.48 -10.19
C ALA A 47 -4.00 -1.64 -11.20
N MET A 48 -4.95 -2.24 -11.93
CA MET A 48 -5.83 -1.51 -12.85
C MET A 48 -6.74 -0.52 -12.10
N PHE A 49 -7.31 -0.95 -10.99
CA PHE A 49 -8.14 -0.08 -10.16
C PHE A 49 -7.32 1.02 -9.49
N ALA A 50 -6.10 0.70 -9.02
CA ALA A 50 -5.15 1.67 -8.47
C ALA A 50 -4.81 2.78 -9.48
N LEU A 51 -4.54 2.42 -10.74
CA LEU A 51 -4.27 3.38 -11.80
C LEU A 51 -5.47 4.33 -12.01
N ALA A 52 -6.69 3.81 -11.99
CA ALA A 52 -7.90 4.63 -12.09
C ALA A 52 -8.02 5.59 -10.90
N MET A 53 -7.83 5.11 -9.67
CA MET A 53 -7.95 5.92 -8.46
C MET A 53 -6.85 6.97 -8.32
N VAL A 54 -5.60 6.66 -8.71
CA VAL A 54 -4.51 7.64 -8.76
C VAL A 54 -4.82 8.76 -9.76
N THR A 55 -5.45 8.41 -10.90
CA THR A 55 -5.89 9.41 -11.88
C THR A 55 -6.97 10.32 -11.30
N VAL A 56 -7.90 9.79 -10.51
CA VAL A 56 -8.90 10.58 -9.78
C VAL A 56 -8.24 11.44 -8.70
N ALA A 57 -7.31 10.87 -7.92
CA ALA A 57 -6.60 11.58 -6.86
C ALA A 57 -5.77 12.77 -7.36
N ALA A 58 -5.32 12.73 -8.61
CA ALA A 58 -4.58 13.81 -9.27
C ALA A 58 -5.45 14.97 -9.75
N ARG A 59 -6.80 14.84 -9.71
CA ARG A 59 -7.71 15.92 -10.10
C ARG A 59 -7.58 17.11 -9.14
N PRO A 60 -7.67 18.34 -9.64
CA PRO A 60 -7.70 19.53 -8.79
C PRO A 60 -8.94 19.55 -7.91
N PRO A 61 -8.94 20.34 -6.83
CA PRO A 61 -10.14 20.65 -6.07
C PRO A 61 -11.27 21.16 -6.97
N ASP A 62 -12.49 20.77 -6.64
CA ASP A 62 -13.74 21.22 -7.26
C ASP A 62 -14.76 21.61 -6.19
N ASP A 63 -15.98 22.01 -6.58
CA ASP A 63 -17.02 22.48 -5.67
C ASP A 63 -17.48 21.39 -4.69
N ASP A 64 -17.49 20.13 -5.12
CA ASP A 64 -17.89 18.99 -4.28
C ASP A 64 -16.73 18.48 -3.41
N HIS A 65 -15.47 18.70 -3.84
CA HIS A 65 -14.25 18.26 -3.15
C HIS A 65 -13.23 19.39 -2.98
N PRO A 66 -13.50 20.39 -2.10
CA PRO A 66 -12.68 21.61 -1.96
C PRO A 66 -11.25 21.33 -1.46
N TYR A 67 -10.99 20.19 -0.80
CA TYR A 67 -9.65 19.76 -0.40
C TYR A 67 -8.95 18.88 -1.45
N GLY A 68 -9.60 18.63 -2.60
CA GLY A 68 -9.13 17.73 -3.67
C GLY A 68 -9.48 16.27 -3.44
N HIS A 69 -9.07 15.43 -4.37
CA HIS A 69 -9.47 14.03 -4.47
C HIS A 69 -8.43 13.04 -3.89
N HIS A 70 -7.46 13.54 -3.11
CA HIS A 70 -6.30 12.75 -2.67
C HIS A 70 -6.64 11.46 -1.91
N LYS A 71 -7.78 11.42 -1.20
CA LYS A 71 -8.26 10.23 -0.48
C LYS A 71 -8.74 9.11 -1.42
N ALA A 72 -8.89 9.36 -2.73
CA ALA A 72 -9.24 8.32 -3.70
C ALA A 72 -8.24 7.15 -3.72
N GLU A 73 -6.97 7.39 -3.40
CA GLU A 73 -5.96 6.33 -3.28
C GLU A 73 -6.30 5.29 -2.20
N TYR A 74 -6.96 5.69 -1.11
CA TYR A 74 -7.37 4.76 -0.06
C TYR A 74 -8.48 3.80 -0.51
N PHE A 75 -9.40 4.25 -1.38
CA PHE A 75 -10.39 3.35 -1.97
C PHE A 75 -9.72 2.25 -2.80
N SER A 76 -8.61 2.57 -3.47
CA SER A 76 -7.83 1.57 -4.21
C SER A 76 -7.30 0.49 -3.29
N SER A 77 -6.59 0.86 -2.25
CA SER A 77 -6.02 -0.10 -1.29
C SER A 77 -7.11 -0.92 -0.57
N GLY A 78 -8.25 -0.28 -0.24
CA GLY A 78 -9.39 -0.98 0.36
C GLY A 78 -10.01 -2.01 -0.58
N PHE A 79 -10.24 -1.63 -1.84
CA PHE A 79 -10.78 -2.52 -2.86
C PHE A 79 -9.86 -3.72 -3.13
N GLU A 80 -8.57 -3.48 -3.30
CA GLU A 80 -7.57 -4.52 -3.46
C GLU A 80 -7.56 -5.49 -2.27
N GLY A 81 -7.60 -4.95 -1.04
CA GLY A 81 -7.68 -5.75 0.18
C GLY A 81 -8.93 -6.63 0.23
N VAL A 82 -10.09 -6.14 -0.22
CA VAL A 82 -11.33 -6.93 -0.31
C VAL A 82 -11.21 -8.03 -1.36
N LEU A 83 -10.64 -7.74 -2.54
CA LEU A 83 -10.41 -8.74 -3.58
C LEU A 83 -9.48 -9.85 -3.09
N ILE A 84 -8.37 -9.49 -2.44
CA ILE A 84 -7.41 -10.42 -1.83
C ILE A 84 -8.10 -11.31 -0.80
N PHE A 85 -8.91 -10.72 0.09
CA PHE A 85 -9.62 -11.45 1.13
C PHE A 85 -10.64 -12.42 0.54
N ALA A 86 -11.40 -11.99 -0.47
CA ALA A 86 -12.37 -12.83 -1.16
C ALA A 86 -11.70 -14.00 -1.91
N ALA A 87 -10.59 -13.74 -2.61
CA ALA A 87 -9.81 -14.77 -3.28
C ALA A 87 -9.27 -15.81 -2.28
N ALA A 88 -8.66 -15.35 -1.16
CA ALA A 88 -8.15 -16.24 -0.12
C ALA A 88 -9.25 -17.10 0.51
N ALA A 89 -10.45 -16.53 0.77
CA ALA A 89 -11.59 -17.29 1.28
C ALA A 89 -12.04 -18.36 0.27
N GLY A 90 -12.07 -18.04 -1.04
CA GLY A 90 -12.38 -19.01 -2.09
C GLY A 90 -11.35 -20.14 -2.18
N ILE A 91 -10.06 -19.82 -2.04
CA ILE A 91 -8.98 -20.81 -2.03
C ILE A 91 -9.11 -21.75 -0.82
N ILE A 92 -9.35 -21.21 0.39
CA ILE A 92 -9.56 -22.00 1.60
C ILE A 92 -10.78 -22.92 1.43
N TRP A 93 -11.88 -22.39 0.89
CA TRP A 93 -13.06 -23.20 0.62
C TRP A 93 -12.75 -24.38 -0.31
N THR A 94 -12.09 -24.12 -1.44
CA THR A 94 -11.69 -25.15 -2.40
C THR A 94 -10.73 -26.17 -1.76
N ALA A 95 -9.78 -25.71 -0.97
CA ALA A 95 -8.83 -26.57 -0.27
C ALA A 95 -9.51 -27.48 0.78
N VAL A 96 -10.47 -26.95 1.54
CA VAL A 96 -11.25 -27.75 2.49
C VAL A 96 -12.07 -28.83 1.78
N LEU A 97 -12.71 -28.51 0.67
CA LEU A 97 -13.40 -29.52 -0.14
C LEU A 97 -12.45 -30.60 -0.64
N ARG A 98 -11.20 -30.20 -1.04
CA ARG A 98 -10.17 -31.15 -1.48
C ARG A 98 -9.62 -32.01 -0.34
N LEU A 99 -9.61 -31.52 0.90
CA LEU A 99 -9.27 -32.32 2.09
C LEU A 99 -10.35 -33.37 2.40
N MET A 100 -11.63 -33.04 2.13
CA MET A 100 -12.75 -33.97 2.36
C MET A 100 -12.86 -35.06 1.27
N ASP A 101 -12.49 -34.71 0.02
CA ASP A 101 -12.48 -35.60 -1.15
C ASP A 101 -11.12 -35.52 -1.86
N PRO A 102 -10.07 -36.20 -1.34
CA PRO A 102 -8.74 -36.17 -1.94
C PRO A 102 -8.75 -36.81 -3.32
N LYS A 103 -8.37 -36.02 -4.32
CA LYS A 103 -8.26 -36.49 -5.71
C LYS A 103 -6.78 -36.52 -6.15
N PRO A 104 -6.37 -37.49 -6.93
CA PRO A 104 -5.02 -37.49 -7.48
C PRO A 104 -4.80 -36.23 -8.34
N LEU A 105 -3.59 -35.72 -8.30
CA LEU A 105 -3.17 -34.60 -9.17
C LEU A 105 -2.85 -35.16 -10.56
N GLU A 106 -3.41 -34.51 -11.58
CA GLU A 106 -3.14 -34.85 -12.97
C GLU A 106 -1.97 -34.01 -13.49
N SER A 107 -1.15 -34.58 -14.36
CA SER A 107 -0.09 -33.87 -15.08
C SER A 107 0.74 -32.88 -14.23
N VAL A 108 1.06 -33.24 -12.99
CA VAL A 108 1.78 -32.37 -12.02
C VAL A 108 3.07 -31.81 -12.61
N ASN A 109 3.82 -32.64 -13.36
CA ASN A 109 5.07 -32.22 -13.99
C ASN A 109 4.88 -31.05 -14.98
N LEU A 110 3.82 -31.08 -15.79
CA LEU A 110 3.52 -29.98 -16.71
C LEU A 110 3.08 -28.73 -15.95
N GLY A 111 2.24 -28.87 -14.93
CA GLY A 111 1.85 -27.77 -14.05
C GLY A 111 3.05 -27.10 -13.36
N LEU A 112 3.99 -27.91 -12.84
CA LEU A 112 5.24 -27.42 -12.26
C LEU A 112 6.09 -26.67 -13.29
N VAL A 113 6.26 -27.21 -14.49
CA VAL A 113 7.04 -26.54 -15.56
C VAL A 113 6.43 -25.18 -15.89
N LEU A 114 5.10 -25.08 -16.06
CA LEU A 114 4.43 -23.81 -16.34
C LEU A 114 4.59 -22.80 -15.21
N SER A 115 4.48 -23.26 -13.95
CA SER A 115 4.68 -22.39 -12.76
C SER A 115 6.15 -21.93 -12.67
N VAL A 116 7.12 -22.80 -12.89
CA VAL A 116 8.55 -22.44 -12.90
C VAL A 116 8.85 -21.45 -14.02
N VAL A 117 8.32 -21.67 -15.23
CA VAL A 117 8.51 -20.75 -16.36
C VAL A 117 7.95 -19.37 -16.03
N SER A 118 6.73 -19.29 -15.46
CA SER A 118 6.15 -18.01 -15.05
C SER A 118 6.98 -17.31 -13.97
N SER A 119 7.48 -18.06 -12.99
CA SER A 119 8.33 -17.51 -11.90
C SER A 119 9.68 -17.02 -12.45
N VAL A 120 10.30 -17.74 -13.39
CA VAL A 120 11.54 -17.30 -14.04
C VAL A 120 11.30 -16.02 -14.86
N MET A 121 10.19 -15.94 -15.59
CA MET A 121 9.82 -14.72 -16.34
C MET A 121 9.67 -13.51 -15.38
N ASN A 122 8.95 -13.65 -14.27
CA ASN A 122 8.80 -12.62 -13.26
C ASN A 122 10.14 -12.25 -12.62
N GLY A 123 10.98 -13.23 -12.27
CA GLY A 123 12.29 -13.02 -11.67
C GLY A 123 13.27 -12.27 -12.59
N LEU A 124 13.34 -12.65 -13.87
CA LEU A 124 14.17 -11.96 -14.86
C LEU A 124 13.70 -10.51 -15.08
N LEU A 125 12.40 -10.30 -15.17
CA LEU A 125 11.83 -8.96 -15.30
C LEU A 125 12.14 -8.14 -14.04
N ALA A 126 11.82 -8.66 -12.86
CA ALA A 126 12.08 -8.00 -11.57
C ALA A 126 13.55 -7.59 -11.41
N TRP A 127 14.47 -8.49 -11.74
CA TRP A 127 15.91 -8.21 -11.69
C TRP A 127 16.31 -7.07 -12.65
N SER A 128 15.81 -7.09 -13.89
CA SER A 128 16.09 -6.06 -14.88
C SER A 128 15.49 -4.70 -14.47
N MET A 129 14.28 -4.71 -13.91
CA MET A 129 13.58 -3.53 -13.39
C MET A 129 14.31 -2.93 -12.20
N LEU A 130 14.75 -3.75 -11.24
CA LEU A 130 15.47 -3.28 -10.06
C LEU A 130 16.80 -2.60 -10.43
N ARG A 131 17.54 -3.17 -11.40
CA ARG A 131 18.75 -2.53 -11.94
C ARG A 131 18.44 -1.16 -12.54
N LYS A 132 17.36 -1.06 -13.32
CA LYS A 132 16.94 0.18 -13.97
C LYS A 132 16.39 1.19 -12.95
N ALA A 133 15.62 0.75 -11.96
CA ALA A 133 15.07 1.61 -10.91
C ALA A 133 16.16 2.37 -10.15
N ARG A 134 17.22 1.66 -9.78
CA ARG A 134 18.39 2.27 -9.11
C ARG A 134 19.07 3.33 -9.98
N SER A 135 19.23 3.08 -11.28
CA SER A 135 19.88 4.04 -12.21
C SER A 135 18.99 5.23 -12.54
N ALA A 136 17.66 5.03 -12.57
CA ALA A 136 16.68 6.06 -12.89
C ALA A 136 16.11 6.77 -11.63
N ARG A 137 16.45 6.31 -10.41
CA ARG A 137 15.89 6.76 -9.13
C ARG A 137 14.36 6.75 -9.13
N SER A 138 13.77 5.72 -9.73
CA SER A 138 12.31 5.58 -9.87
C SER A 138 11.76 4.67 -8.78
N ALA A 139 11.11 5.25 -7.78
CA ALA A 139 10.47 4.51 -6.70
C ALA A 139 9.33 3.59 -7.19
N ALA A 140 8.57 4.03 -8.19
CA ALA A 140 7.50 3.20 -8.77
C ALA A 140 8.04 1.93 -9.43
N LEU A 141 9.13 2.04 -10.20
CA LEU A 141 9.76 0.88 -10.84
C LEU A 141 10.41 -0.06 -9.82
N GLU A 142 10.94 0.50 -8.71
CA GLU A 142 11.48 -0.30 -7.61
C GLU A 142 10.38 -1.05 -6.86
N ALA A 143 9.24 -0.43 -6.61
CA ALA A 143 8.10 -1.04 -5.94
C ALA A 143 7.54 -2.21 -6.77
N ASP A 144 7.32 -2.01 -8.08
CA ASP A 144 6.85 -3.04 -9.01
C ASP A 144 7.86 -4.22 -9.08
N ALA A 145 9.16 -3.94 -9.17
CA ALA A 145 10.20 -4.98 -9.14
C ALA A 145 10.19 -5.79 -7.84
N ARG A 146 10.01 -5.15 -6.69
CA ARG A 146 9.92 -5.83 -5.38
C ARG A 146 8.67 -6.70 -5.29
N HIS A 147 7.56 -6.23 -5.82
CA HIS A 147 6.31 -7.01 -5.90
C HIS A 147 6.50 -8.28 -6.72
N LEU A 148 7.07 -8.18 -7.92
CA LEU A 148 7.38 -9.34 -8.74
C LEU A 148 8.33 -10.34 -8.07
N PHE A 149 9.30 -9.88 -7.26
CA PHE A 149 10.13 -10.77 -6.45
C PHE A 149 9.33 -11.49 -5.36
N THR A 150 8.37 -10.82 -4.74
CA THR A 150 7.47 -11.47 -3.75
C THR A 150 6.69 -12.58 -4.42
N ASP A 151 6.12 -12.35 -5.61
CA ASP A 151 5.40 -13.37 -6.39
C ASP A 151 6.30 -14.58 -6.74
N VAL A 152 7.58 -14.34 -7.03
CA VAL A 152 8.55 -15.43 -7.26
C VAL A 152 8.76 -16.28 -6.00
N TRP A 153 8.83 -15.67 -4.81
CA TRP A 153 9.01 -16.39 -3.56
C TRP A 153 7.77 -17.20 -3.18
N THR A 154 6.56 -16.65 -3.37
CA THR A 154 5.31 -17.38 -3.11
C THR A 154 5.17 -18.57 -4.06
N SER A 155 5.39 -18.35 -5.36
CA SER A 155 5.39 -19.43 -6.36
C SER A 155 6.45 -20.50 -6.09
N ALA A 156 7.64 -20.12 -5.62
CA ALA A 156 8.68 -21.08 -5.24
C ALA A 156 8.22 -21.97 -4.06
N GLY A 157 7.54 -21.40 -3.08
CA GLY A 157 6.93 -22.15 -1.98
C GLY A 157 5.92 -23.19 -2.46
N VAL A 158 5.03 -22.80 -3.39
CA VAL A 158 4.05 -23.69 -4.02
C VAL A 158 4.73 -24.82 -4.80
N VAL A 159 5.75 -24.49 -5.61
CA VAL A 159 6.52 -25.49 -6.39
C VAL A 159 7.20 -26.49 -5.48
N LEU A 160 7.88 -26.05 -4.43
CA LEU A 160 8.53 -26.94 -3.45
C LEU A 160 7.51 -27.83 -2.75
N GLY A 161 6.33 -27.28 -2.40
CA GLY A 161 5.24 -28.03 -1.83
C GLY A 161 4.73 -29.15 -2.75
N LEU A 162 4.51 -28.85 -4.02
CA LEU A 162 4.09 -29.85 -5.01
C LEU A 162 5.16 -30.92 -5.28
N LEU A 163 6.43 -30.56 -5.27
CA LEU A 163 7.52 -31.53 -5.32
C LEU A 163 7.51 -32.46 -4.12
N ALA A 164 7.19 -31.94 -2.92
CA ALA A 164 7.03 -32.79 -1.73
C ALA A 164 5.82 -33.72 -1.84
N VAL A 165 4.68 -33.27 -2.41
CA VAL A 165 3.53 -34.14 -2.74
C VAL A 165 3.97 -35.26 -3.66
N GLN A 166 4.70 -34.95 -4.72
CA GLN A 166 5.16 -35.92 -5.71
C GLN A 166 6.13 -36.93 -5.10
N ALA A 167 7.05 -36.48 -4.24
CA ALA A 167 8.05 -37.33 -3.60
C ALA A 167 7.46 -38.24 -2.52
N THR A 168 6.47 -37.77 -1.75
CA THR A 168 5.88 -38.50 -0.63
C THR A 168 4.63 -39.27 -1.00
N GLY A 169 3.96 -38.93 -2.09
CA GLY A 169 2.62 -39.45 -2.44
C GLY A 169 1.50 -38.95 -1.54
N TRP A 170 1.78 -38.02 -0.60
CA TRP A 170 0.81 -37.54 0.36
C TRP A 170 -0.04 -36.41 -0.23
N LEU A 171 -1.19 -36.76 -0.83
CA LEU A 171 -2.09 -35.86 -1.55
C LEU A 171 -2.64 -34.71 -0.71
N LEU A 172 -2.73 -34.89 0.62
CA LEU A 172 -3.22 -33.87 1.53
C LEU A 172 -2.27 -32.67 1.68
N LEU A 173 -1.01 -32.80 1.28
CA LEU A 173 -0.06 -31.69 1.33
C LEU A 173 -0.46 -30.53 0.40
N ASP A 174 -1.00 -30.81 -0.79
CA ASP A 174 -1.41 -29.75 -1.73
C ASP A 174 -2.48 -28.82 -1.13
N PRO A 175 -3.65 -29.29 -0.64
CA PRO A 175 -4.61 -28.39 -0.03
C PRO A 175 -4.13 -27.78 1.29
N LEU A 176 -3.24 -28.43 2.06
CA LEU A 176 -2.67 -27.83 3.27
C LEU A 176 -1.74 -26.66 2.94
N ILE A 177 -0.91 -26.78 1.90
CA ILE A 177 -0.06 -25.69 1.43
C ILE A 177 -0.92 -24.55 0.89
N ALA A 178 -1.97 -24.87 0.11
CA ALA A 178 -2.91 -23.87 -0.40
C ALA A 178 -3.55 -23.07 0.76
N ILE A 179 -3.97 -23.73 1.84
CA ILE A 179 -4.51 -23.06 3.04
C ILE A 179 -3.45 -22.16 3.70
N ALA A 180 -2.22 -22.65 3.85
CA ALA A 180 -1.16 -21.87 4.48
C ALA A 180 -0.85 -20.60 3.66
N VAL A 181 -0.77 -20.70 2.34
CA VAL A 181 -0.58 -19.57 1.43
C VAL A 181 -1.78 -18.62 1.50
N ALA A 182 -3.02 -19.14 1.44
CA ALA A 182 -4.24 -18.34 1.50
C ALA A 182 -4.38 -17.57 2.82
N LEU A 183 -4.00 -18.16 3.96
CA LEU A 183 -3.98 -17.47 5.25
C LEU A 183 -2.98 -16.31 5.26
N ASN A 184 -1.80 -16.48 4.64
CA ASN A 184 -0.84 -15.39 4.52
C ASN A 184 -1.39 -14.27 3.62
N ILE A 185 -1.98 -14.61 2.48
CA ILE A 185 -2.64 -13.68 1.55
C ILE A 185 -3.79 -12.94 2.26
N MET A 186 -4.62 -13.66 3.02
CA MET A 186 -5.72 -13.07 3.81
C MET A 186 -5.22 -12.06 4.85
N ARG A 187 -4.09 -12.34 5.49
CA ARG A 187 -3.45 -11.41 6.43
C ARG A 187 -2.99 -10.12 5.73
N GLU A 188 -2.42 -10.21 4.55
CA GLU A 188 -2.02 -9.04 3.76
C GLU A 188 -3.26 -8.23 3.32
N GLY A 189 -4.31 -8.88 2.81
CA GLY A 189 -5.58 -8.23 2.50
C GLY A 189 -6.19 -7.49 3.70
N GLY A 190 -6.17 -8.12 4.88
CA GLY A 190 -6.63 -7.49 6.13
C GLY A 190 -5.82 -6.23 6.49
N ARG A 191 -4.50 -6.24 6.28
CA ARG A 191 -3.64 -5.07 6.50
C ARG A 191 -3.97 -3.93 5.53
N LEU A 192 -4.22 -4.24 4.25
CA LEU A 192 -4.60 -3.25 3.25
C LEU A 192 -5.94 -2.60 3.59
N ILE A 193 -6.94 -3.39 4.01
CA ILE A 193 -8.24 -2.88 4.45
C ILE A 193 -8.08 -1.97 5.69
N ALA A 194 -7.33 -2.42 6.69
CA ALA A 194 -7.09 -1.63 7.90
C ALA A 194 -6.32 -0.33 7.59
N GLY A 195 -5.30 -0.38 6.73
CA GLY A 195 -4.56 0.80 6.27
C GLY A 195 -5.44 1.79 5.51
N SER A 196 -6.32 1.29 4.63
CA SER A 196 -7.31 2.09 3.92
C SER A 196 -8.29 2.77 4.89
N ALA A 197 -8.87 2.01 5.81
CA ALA A 197 -9.79 2.53 6.81
C ALA A 197 -9.14 3.62 7.67
N ASN A 198 -7.91 3.39 8.17
CA ASN A 198 -7.16 4.38 8.94
C ASN A 198 -6.89 5.66 8.12
N GLY A 199 -6.51 5.50 6.85
CA GLY A 199 -6.29 6.64 5.96
C GLY A 199 -7.55 7.47 5.68
N LEU A 200 -8.71 6.82 5.55
CA LEU A 200 -10.00 7.50 5.41
C LEU A 200 -10.41 8.24 6.69
N MET A 201 -10.03 7.71 7.86
CA MET A 201 -10.27 8.31 9.19
C MET A 201 -9.21 9.35 9.59
N ASP A 202 -8.50 9.95 8.63
CA ASP A 202 -7.52 11.01 8.87
C ASP A 202 -6.39 10.59 9.83
N GLN A 203 -5.79 9.43 9.58
CA GLN A 203 -4.65 8.94 10.34
C GLN A 203 -3.54 10.00 10.46
N ALA A 204 -2.98 10.14 11.66
CA ALA A 204 -1.87 11.04 11.93
C ALA A 204 -0.64 10.72 11.04
N LEU A 205 0.23 11.70 10.86
CA LEU A 205 1.48 11.54 10.11
C LEU A 205 2.41 10.51 10.76
N GLU A 206 3.30 9.97 9.96
CA GLU A 206 4.34 9.05 10.38
C GLU A 206 5.23 9.70 11.48
N PRO A 207 5.77 8.90 12.42
CA PRO A 207 6.59 9.41 13.54
C PRO A 207 7.74 10.31 13.10
N ASP A 208 8.42 9.96 11.99
CA ASP A 208 9.54 10.75 11.45
C ASP A 208 9.10 12.14 11.01
N ALA A 209 7.95 12.25 10.32
CA ALA A 209 7.40 13.53 9.88
C ALA A 209 6.94 14.38 11.08
N ARG A 210 6.37 13.75 12.11
CA ARG A 210 5.99 14.44 13.35
C ARG A 210 7.20 14.98 14.09
N THR A 211 8.27 14.18 14.21
CA THR A 211 9.53 14.62 14.82
C THR A 211 10.13 15.83 14.08
N GLN A 212 10.06 15.84 12.75
CA GLN A 212 10.52 16.99 11.96
C GLN A 212 9.67 18.23 12.21
N ILE A 213 8.34 18.08 12.32
CA ILE A 213 7.44 19.19 12.68
C ILE A 213 7.80 19.73 14.06
N ASP A 214 7.95 18.85 15.06
CA ASP A 214 8.27 19.23 16.44
C ASP A 214 9.62 19.96 16.52
N GLN A 215 10.63 19.53 15.77
CA GLN A 215 11.95 20.20 15.68
C GLN A 215 11.82 21.61 15.11
N VAL A 216 11.10 21.77 13.98
CA VAL A 216 10.89 23.11 13.40
C VAL A 216 10.16 24.01 14.37
N LEU A 217 9.11 23.53 15.04
CA LEU A 217 8.34 24.34 15.99
C LEU A 217 9.19 24.71 17.22
N ALA A 218 10.08 23.82 17.67
CA ALA A 218 11.02 24.10 18.76
C ALA A 218 12.01 25.23 18.41
N ASP A 219 12.48 25.31 17.16
CA ASP A 219 13.38 26.37 16.70
C ASP A 219 12.72 27.76 16.72
N PHE A 220 11.40 27.82 16.52
CA PHE A 220 10.63 29.07 16.59
C PHE A 220 10.04 29.33 17.98
N GLY A 221 9.96 28.30 18.84
CA GLY A 221 9.42 28.38 20.19
C GLY A 221 10.36 29.17 21.12
N HIS A 222 9.84 30.21 21.78
CA HIS A 222 10.56 30.97 22.79
C HIS A 222 9.55 31.65 23.73
N GLN A 223 10.03 32.42 24.72
CA GLN A 223 9.17 33.03 25.74
C GLN A 223 7.96 33.85 25.20
N THR A 224 8.05 34.34 23.97
CA THR A 224 7.02 35.16 23.33
C THR A 224 6.22 34.42 22.23
N ILE A 225 6.55 33.15 21.92
CA ILE A 225 5.82 32.33 20.96
C ILE A 225 5.69 30.92 21.53
N ARG A 226 4.46 30.43 21.63
CA ARG A 226 4.13 29.07 22.05
C ARG A 226 3.30 28.39 20.96
N PHE A 227 3.54 27.11 20.75
CA PHE A 227 2.74 26.28 19.85
C PHE A 227 1.99 25.23 20.66
N ASP A 228 0.73 25.01 20.34
CA ASP A 228 -0.09 23.93 20.87
C ASP A 228 -1.13 23.45 19.85
N HIS A 229 -1.99 22.52 20.24
CA HIS A 229 -3.00 21.92 19.40
C HIS A 229 -2.43 21.43 18.03
N ILE A 230 -1.30 20.73 18.08
CA ILE A 230 -0.62 20.24 16.87
C ILE A 230 -1.32 18.96 16.42
N VAL A 231 -2.26 19.10 15.49
CA VAL A 231 -3.01 17.99 14.91
C VAL A 231 -2.50 17.72 13.49
N THR A 232 -2.19 16.47 13.22
CA THR A 232 -1.66 16.08 11.91
C THR A 232 -2.54 15.04 11.26
N ARG A 233 -2.68 15.09 9.93
CA ARG A 233 -3.39 14.07 9.17
C ARG A 233 -2.77 13.86 7.80
N ARG A 234 -2.97 12.65 7.28
CA ARG A 234 -2.57 12.28 5.93
C ARG A 234 -3.79 12.09 5.02
N ALA A 235 -3.70 12.58 3.78
CA ALA A 235 -4.69 12.33 2.74
C ALA A 235 -3.97 11.90 1.45
N GLY A 236 -3.84 10.58 1.22
CA GLY A 236 -3.03 10.04 0.14
C GLY A 236 -1.59 10.51 0.23
N GLN A 237 -1.10 11.20 -0.81
CA GLN A 237 0.24 11.76 -0.85
C GLN A 237 0.38 13.13 -0.16
N ARG A 238 -0.74 13.76 0.25
CA ARG A 238 -0.74 15.04 0.94
C ARG A 238 -0.68 14.85 2.44
N ARG A 239 0.03 15.77 3.09
CA ARG A 239 0.21 15.88 4.53
C ARG A 239 -0.36 17.19 5.01
N PHE A 240 -1.03 17.17 6.14
CA PHE A 240 -1.62 18.36 6.73
C PHE A 240 -1.21 18.45 8.19
N VAL A 241 -0.95 19.67 8.65
CA VAL A 241 -0.79 20.03 10.05
C VAL A 241 -1.63 21.24 10.32
N ASP A 242 -2.48 21.15 11.34
CA ASP A 242 -3.24 22.24 11.90
C ASP A 242 -2.69 22.51 13.31
N LEU A 243 -2.37 23.77 13.62
CA LEU A 243 -1.77 24.12 14.90
C LEU A 243 -2.11 25.56 15.30
N HIS A 244 -1.98 25.84 16.59
CA HIS A 244 -2.09 27.19 17.14
C HIS A 244 -0.71 27.77 17.39
N MET A 245 -0.55 29.05 17.07
CA MET A 245 0.62 29.86 17.39
C MET A 245 0.19 31.01 18.30
N HIS A 246 0.59 30.93 19.55
CA HIS A 246 0.33 31.94 20.55
C HIS A 246 1.42 33.01 20.54
N MET A 247 1.03 34.28 20.62
CA MET A 247 1.92 35.44 20.58
C MET A 247 1.40 36.56 21.46
N PRO A 248 2.25 37.58 21.79
CA PRO A 248 1.79 38.73 22.56
C PRO A 248 0.63 39.47 21.92
N ALA A 249 -0.43 39.77 22.68
CA ALA A 249 -1.62 40.46 22.20
C ALA A 249 -1.30 41.83 21.59
N GLY A 250 -0.22 42.48 22.02
CA GLY A 250 0.23 43.78 21.48
C GLY A 250 0.90 43.74 20.11
N TRP A 251 1.10 42.55 19.50
CA TRP A 251 1.66 42.48 18.15
C TRP A 251 0.68 42.95 17.09
N THR A 252 1.20 43.70 16.11
CA THR A 252 0.39 44.02 14.94
C THR A 252 0.09 42.78 14.13
N LEU A 253 -1.05 42.76 13.45
CA LEU A 253 -1.42 41.65 12.56
C LEU A 253 -0.34 41.39 11.48
N GLY A 254 0.29 42.47 10.97
CA GLY A 254 1.38 42.36 10.00
C GLY A 254 2.60 41.63 10.55
N ARG A 255 3.01 41.91 11.80
CA ARG A 255 4.12 41.20 12.45
C ARG A 255 3.77 39.73 12.70
N ALA A 256 2.58 39.46 13.19
CA ALA A 256 2.08 38.11 13.43
C ALA A 256 2.02 37.28 12.14
N ALA A 257 1.51 37.87 11.05
CA ALA A 257 1.45 37.24 9.74
C ALA A 257 2.84 36.95 9.16
N ALA A 258 3.83 37.83 9.34
CA ALA A 258 5.20 37.59 8.87
C ALA A 258 5.83 36.38 9.58
N VAL A 259 5.69 36.28 10.91
CA VAL A 259 6.20 35.13 11.68
C VAL A 259 5.47 33.85 11.29
N ARG A 260 4.14 33.87 11.18
CA ARG A 260 3.35 32.73 10.68
C ARG A 260 3.87 32.22 9.35
N THR A 261 4.10 33.13 8.40
CA THR A 261 4.60 32.75 7.07
C THR A 261 5.99 32.10 7.13
N SER A 262 6.88 32.61 8.03
CA SER A 262 8.19 31.99 8.24
C SER A 262 8.09 30.58 8.81
N VAL A 263 7.23 30.36 9.79
CA VAL A 263 6.95 29.02 10.38
C VAL A 263 6.37 28.10 9.31
N GLU A 264 5.36 28.55 8.55
CA GLU A 264 4.73 27.78 7.48
C GLU A 264 5.77 27.34 6.43
N GLN A 265 6.62 28.26 5.96
CA GLN A 265 7.68 27.94 4.99
C GLN A 265 8.70 26.94 5.56
N ALA A 266 9.11 27.09 6.80
CA ALA A 266 10.03 26.17 7.46
C ALA A 266 9.43 24.76 7.56
N LEU A 267 8.16 24.64 7.99
CA LEU A 267 7.44 23.37 8.05
C LEU A 267 7.32 22.70 6.67
N MET A 268 6.93 23.46 5.64
CA MET A 268 6.81 22.96 4.26
C MET A 268 8.15 22.55 3.65
N SER A 269 9.25 23.19 4.08
CA SER A 269 10.61 22.84 3.64
C SER A 269 11.13 21.58 4.33
N ALA A 270 10.80 21.38 5.61
CA ALA A 270 11.21 20.23 6.38
C ALA A 270 10.44 18.96 5.98
N VAL A 271 9.13 19.07 5.73
CA VAL A 271 8.26 17.93 5.42
C VAL A 271 7.69 18.05 4.00
N PRO A 272 8.18 17.29 3.01
CA PRO A 272 7.71 17.36 1.64
C PRO A 272 6.21 17.07 1.52
N GLY A 273 5.48 17.90 0.77
CA GLY A 273 4.04 17.74 0.54
C GLY A 273 3.15 18.17 1.69
N LEU A 274 3.73 18.78 2.73
CA LEU A 274 2.98 19.32 3.87
C LEU A 274 2.22 20.59 3.49
N ARG A 275 1.02 20.73 4.04
CA ARG A 275 0.27 22.00 4.14
C ARG A 275 0.04 22.31 5.61
N ALA A 276 0.42 23.50 6.03
CA ALA A 276 0.23 23.95 7.40
C ALA A 276 -0.91 24.98 7.48
N THR A 277 -1.81 24.80 8.44
CA THR A 277 -2.81 25.79 8.83
C THR A 277 -2.42 26.28 10.23
N ILE A 278 -2.13 27.55 10.37
CA ILE A 278 -1.67 28.14 11.63
C ILE A 278 -2.67 29.18 12.09
N GLN A 279 -3.37 28.87 13.18
CA GLN A 279 -4.25 29.82 13.84
C GLN A 279 -3.45 30.70 14.78
N LEU A 280 -3.65 32.01 14.69
CA LEU A 280 -2.99 33.02 15.52
C LEU A 280 -3.81 33.30 16.75
N LEU A 281 -3.26 33.16 17.93
CA LEU A 281 -3.92 33.38 19.21
C LEU A 281 -3.04 34.26 20.11
N PRO A 282 -3.64 35.11 20.99
CA PRO A 282 -2.92 35.76 22.08
C PRO A 282 -2.39 34.74 23.10
N LEU A 283 -1.27 35.06 23.78
CA LEU A 283 -0.68 34.17 24.79
C LEU A 283 -1.57 33.89 26.00
N ASP A 284 -2.49 34.80 26.31
CA ASP A 284 -3.45 34.77 27.44
C ASP A 284 -4.77 34.08 27.07
N VAL A 285 -4.95 33.68 25.83
CA VAL A 285 -6.14 32.96 25.37
C VAL A 285 -5.78 31.48 25.19
N GLU A 286 -6.43 30.63 25.99
CA GLU A 286 -6.47 29.20 25.73
C GLU A 286 -7.54 28.92 24.68
N ALA A 287 -7.20 28.16 23.63
CA ALA A 287 -8.18 27.72 22.66
C ALA A 287 -9.20 26.80 23.34
N HIS A 288 -10.49 27.15 23.26
CA HIS A 288 -11.60 26.42 23.92
C HIS A 288 -11.87 25.00 23.32
N PHE A 289 -10.90 24.37 22.74
CA PHE A 289 -11.00 22.97 22.27
C PHE A 289 -10.09 22.10 23.14
N ALA A 290 -10.50 21.84 24.35
CA ALA A 290 -10.06 20.72 25.14
C ALA A 290 -10.64 19.44 24.48
N ASP A 291 -10.12 19.08 23.32
CA ASP A 291 -10.43 17.83 22.61
C ASP A 291 -9.97 16.61 23.41
N GLY A 292 -10.64 16.30 24.48
CA GLY A 292 -10.34 15.12 25.26
C GLY A 292 -11.15 14.95 26.53
N GLN A 293 -11.91 15.94 26.96
CA GLN A 293 -12.71 15.80 28.17
C GLN A 293 -14.20 15.55 27.93
N ASP A 294 -14.71 15.84 26.73
CA ASP A 294 -16.16 15.69 26.42
C ASP A 294 -16.51 14.34 25.77
N LEU A 295 -15.54 13.42 25.57
CA LEU A 295 -15.75 12.07 25.05
C LEU A 295 -15.39 10.97 26.06
N ARG A 296 -15.49 11.24 27.38
CA ARG A 296 -15.42 10.20 28.41
C ARG A 296 -16.77 10.01 29.10
#